data_09135b90928ad7ecb209b493bfad52c6
#
_entry.id   09135b90928ad7ecb209b493bfad52c6
#
_cell.length_a   1.000
_cell.length_b   1.000
_cell.length_c   1.000
_cell.angle_alpha   90.00
_cell.angle_beta   90.00
_cell.angle_gamma   90.00
#
_symmetry.space_group_name_H-M   'P 1'
#
loop_
_entity.id
_entity.type
_entity.pdbx_description
1 polymer ?
#
loop_
_entity_poly.entity_id
_entity_poly.type
_entity_poly.pdbx_seq_one_letter_code
_entity_poly.pdbx_strand_id
1 'polypeptide(L)'
;MHASSSIEHQAIEVTVLAALNEKLGINLVPKRLALGESTSVQLDGLDEKHQAVCEVYARIGRLKGSQPDKVASDILKLCLFEQFRGSSWRKILCFACPEVAKMVQGKSWLSAAVKLFGVEVHVISLTESERMKLLEAQARQVMVNK
;
A
#
# COMPACT_ATOMS: atom_id res chain seq x y z
N MET A 1 0.39 -10.40 -18.22
CA MET A 1 -0.59 -9.71 -17.37
C MET A 1 -1.69 -9.12 -18.23
N HIS A 2 -2.91 -9.27 -17.82
CA HIS A 2 -4.04 -8.68 -18.55
C HIS A 2 -4.23 -7.22 -18.18
N ALA A 3 -4.36 -6.39 -19.21
CA ALA A 3 -4.57 -4.94 -19.01
C ALA A 3 -5.84 -4.65 -18.19
N SER A 4 -6.93 -5.39 -18.42
CA SER A 4 -8.19 -5.20 -17.70
C SER A 4 -8.05 -5.45 -16.19
N SER A 5 -7.33 -6.51 -15.79
CA SER A 5 -7.10 -6.80 -14.37
C SER A 5 -6.23 -5.73 -13.72
N SER A 6 -5.22 -5.26 -14.45
CA SER A 6 -4.35 -4.19 -13.97
C SER A 6 -5.11 -2.88 -13.79
N ILE A 7 -5.98 -2.54 -14.74
CA ILE A 7 -6.82 -1.33 -14.70
C ILE A 7 -7.77 -1.39 -13.50
N GLU A 8 -8.43 -2.53 -13.29
CA GLU A 8 -9.34 -2.73 -12.15
C GLU A 8 -8.61 -2.60 -10.82
N HIS A 9 -7.40 -3.16 -10.73
CA HIS A 9 -6.58 -3.07 -9.54
C HIS A 9 -6.19 -1.62 -9.25
N GLN A 10 -5.78 -0.88 -10.28
CA GLN A 10 -5.44 0.53 -10.16
C GLN A 10 -6.64 1.37 -9.73
N ALA A 11 -7.82 1.06 -10.26
CA ALA A 11 -9.04 1.76 -9.89
C ALA A 11 -9.37 1.57 -8.40
N ILE A 12 -9.16 0.37 -7.87
CA ILE A 12 -9.35 0.09 -6.44
C ILE A 12 -8.32 0.85 -5.61
N GLU A 13 -7.07 0.90 -6.05
CA GLU A 13 -6.04 1.66 -5.35
C GLU A 13 -6.41 3.15 -5.25
N VAL A 14 -6.93 3.73 -6.34
CA VAL A 14 -7.41 5.12 -6.35
C VAL A 14 -8.54 5.31 -5.34
N THR A 15 -9.49 4.39 -5.32
CA THR A 15 -10.63 4.43 -4.39
C THR A 15 -10.17 4.34 -2.94
N VAL A 16 -9.24 3.43 -2.65
CA VAL A 16 -8.69 3.25 -1.30
C VAL A 16 -7.95 4.50 -0.85
N LEU A 17 -7.15 5.07 -1.74
CA LEU A 17 -6.38 6.27 -1.41
C LEU A 17 -7.30 7.47 -1.14
N ALA A 18 -8.35 7.63 -1.94
CA ALA A 18 -9.32 8.70 -1.73
C ALA A 18 -10.03 8.56 -0.37
N ALA A 19 -10.41 7.35 -0.01
CA ALA A 19 -11.05 7.08 1.28
C ALA A 19 -10.09 7.31 2.45
N LEU A 20 -8.82 6.95 2.28
CA LEU A 20 -7.79 7.21 3.29
C LEU A 20 -7.59 8.71 3.50
N ASN A 21 -7.53 9.47 2.40
CA ASN A 21 -7.39 10.93 2.46
C ASN A 21 -8.53 11.55 3.25
N GLU A 22 -9.76 11.10 3.00
CA GLU A 22 -10.93 11.59 3.72
C GLU A 22 -10.85 11.25 5.21
N LYS A 23 -10.48 10.01 5.51
CA LYS A 23 -10.34 9.54 6.89
C LYS A 23 -9.30 10.35 7.68
N LEU A 24 -8.17 10.66 7.06
CA LEU A 24 -7.05 11.33 7.72
C LEU A 24 -7.04 12.85 7.56
N GLY A 25 -7.88 13.39 6.69
CA GLY A 25 -7.91 14.82 6.43
C GLY A 25 -6.66 15.34 5.73
N ILE A 26 -6.09 14.54 4.82
CA ILE A 26 -4.89 14.89 4.07
C ILE A 26 -5.13 14.68 2.58
N ASN A 27 -4.11 14.92 1.76
CA ASN A 27 -4.24 14.84 0.31
C ASN A 27 -3.07 14.07 -0.32
N LEU A 28 -3.04 12.76 -0.08
CA LEU A 28 -2.05 11.87 -0.69
C LEU A 28 -2.35 11.69 -2.17
N VAL A 29 -1.33 11.86 -3.01
CA VAL A 29 -1.45 11.66 -4.47
C VAL A 29 -0.28 10.79 -4.93
N PRO A 30 -0.48 9.95 -5.97
CA PRO A 30 0.63 9.17 -6.52
C PRO A 30 1.73 10.09 -7.03
N LYS A 31 2.97 9.71 -6.78
CA LYS A 31 4.11 10.54 -7.18
C LYS A 31 5.34 9.69 -7.44
N ARG A 32 6.00 9.94 -8.57
CA ARG A 32 7.36 9.44 -8.80
C ARG A 32 8.34 10.50 -8.31
N LEU A 33 9.26 10.09 -7.48
CA LEU A 33 10.15 11.02 -6.79
C LEU A 33 11.60 10.59 -6.96
N ALA A 34 12.47 11.53 -7.26
CA ALA A 34 13.91 11.27 -7.30
C ALA A 34 14.45 11.22 -5.86
N LEU A 35 15.21 10.17 -5.57
CA LEU A 35 15.92 10.00 -4.30
C LEU A 35 17.41 9.92 -4.63
N GLY A 36 18.12 11.04 -4.48
CA GLY A 36 19.51 11.12 -4.87
C GLY A 36 19.66 11.38 -6.37
N GLU A 37 20.87 11.14 -6.90
CA GLU A 37 21.22 11.54 -8.26
C GLU A 37 20.67 10.61 -9.35
N SER A 38 20.58 9.33 -9.08
CA SER A 38 20.22 8.35 -10.11
C SER A 38 19.08 7.42 -9.72
N THR A 39 18.50 7.59 -8.55
CA THR A 39 17.46 6.71 -8.03
C THR A 39 16.13 7.44 -7.99
N SER A 40 15.07 6.76 -8.46
CA SER A 40 13.72 7.26 -8.31
C SER A 40 12.83 6.18 -7.74
N VAL A 41 11.75 6.58 -7.08
CA VAL A 41 10.80 5.67 -6.48
C VAL A 41 9.39 6.12 -6.83
N GLN A 42 8.52 5.16 -7.15
CA GLN A 42 7.10 5.42 -7.37
C GLN A 42 6.39 5.21 -6.02
N LEU A 43 5.78 6.28 -5.53
CA LEU A 43 5.02 6.25 -4.28
C LEU A 43 3.53 6.20 -4.61
N ASP A 44 2.79 5.38 -3.88
CA ASP A 44 1.34 5.29 -4.07
C ASP A 44 0.65 6.56 -3.57
N GLY A 45 1.20 7.21 -2.55
CA GLY A 45 0.66 8.46 -2.07
C GLY A 45 1.71 9.34 -1.41
N LEU A 46 1.69 10.63 -1.75
CA LEU A 46 2.58 11.63 -1.14
C LEU A 46 1.77 12.90 -0.87
N ASP A 47 1.90 13.45 0.33
CA ASP A 47 1.33 14.75 0.70
C ASP A 47 2.43 15.56 1.37
N GLU A 48 3.02 16.48 0.63
CA GLU A 48 4.11 17.29 1.15
C GLU A 48 3.66 18.29 2.21
N LYS A 49 2.47 18.83 2.05
CA LYS A 49 1.92 19.79 3.01
C LYS A 49 1.76 19.19 4.40
N HIS A 50 1.25 17.96 4.47
CA HIS A 50 0.99 17.27 5.72
C HIS A 50 2.11 16.30 6.10
N GLN A 51 3.17 16.23 5.30
CA GLN A 51 4.32 15.35 5.49
C GLN A 51 3.89 13.91 5.74
N ALA A 52 3.17 13.36 4.77
CA ALA A 52 2.71 11.97 4.80
C ALA A 52 3.12 11.26 3.52
N VAL A 53 3.55 10.02 3.65
CA VAL A 53 3.90 9.13 2.53
C VAL A 53 3.21 7.79 2.76
N CYS A 54 2.67 7.20 1.69
CA CYS A 54 1.83 6.02 1.80
C CYS A 54 2.11 5.01 0.70
N GLU A 55 2.04 3.73 1.08
CA GLU A 55 1.94 2.63 0.13
C GLU A 55 0.62 1.90 0.37
N VAL A 56 -0.05 1.53 -0.71
CA VAL A 56 -1.37 0.88 -0.68
C VAL A 56 -1.22 -0.57 -1.10
N TYR A 57 -1.73 -1.47 -0.27
CA TYR A 57 -1.80 -2.89 -0.58
C TYR A 57 -3.28 -3.26 -0.78
N ALA A 58 -3.68 -3.34 -2.05
CA ALA A 58 -5.09 -3.48 -2.43
C ALA A 58 -5.43 -4.92 -2.84
N ARG A 59 -5.05 -5.89 -2.03
CA ARG A 59 -5.41 -7.30 -2.23
C ARG A 59 -6.26 -7.78 -1.07
N ILE A 60 -7.08 -8.78 -1.34
CA ILE A 60 -7.99 -9.40 -0.37
C ILE A 60 -7.49 -10.80 -0.06
N GLY A 61 -7.63 -11.22 1.20
CA GLY A 61 -7.27 -12.53 1.66
C GLY A 61 -5.90 -12.59 2.31
N ARG A 62 -5.53 -13.78 2.76
CA ARG A 62 -4.28 -14.00 3.48
C ARG A 62 -3.07 -13.81 2.58
N LEU A 63 -1.98 -13.33 3.16
CA LEU A 63 -0.71 -13.24 2.45
C LEU A 63 -0.22 -14.64 2.07
N LYS A 64 0.12 -14.81 0.80
CA LYS A 64 0.57 -16.10 0.24
C LYS A 64 1.75 -15.88 -0.69
N GLY A 65 2.59 -16.92 -0.84
CA GLY A 65 3.69 -16.89 -1.78
C GLY A 65 4.59 -15.67 -1.60
N SER A 66 4.71 -14.86 -2.64
CA SER A 66 5.54 -13.65 -2.62
C SER A 66 4.84 -12.42 -2.07
N GLN A 67 3.58 -12.51 -1.67
CA GLN A 67 2.83 -11.36 -1.16
C GLN A 67 3.43 -10.75 0.12
N PRO A 68 3.94 -11.55 1.08
CA PRO A 68 4.66 -10.96 2.21
C PRO A 68 5.86 -10.14 1.78
N ASP A 69 6.54 -10.54 0.70
CA ASP A 69 7.68 -9.80 0.16
C ASP A 69 7.25 -8.45 -0.39
N LYS A 70 6.05 -8.38 -0.98
CA LYS A 70 5.50 -7.10 -1.46
C LYS A 70 5.29 -6.14 -0.30
N VAL A 71 4.74 -6.62 0.80
CA VAL A 71 4.55 -5.79 2.01
C VAL A 71 5.90 -5.36 2.57
N ALA A 72 6.88 -6.27 2.64
CA ALA A 72 8.23 -5.96 3.09
C ALA A 72 8.89 -4.90 2.20
N SER A 73 8.70 -5.02 0.88
CA SER A 73 9.20 -4.06 -0.10
C SER A 73 8.58 -2.67 0.14
N ASP A 74 7.29 -2.62 0.42
CA ASP A 74 6.61 -1.35 0.71
C ASP A 74 7.16 -0.71 1.99
N ILE A 75 7.39 -1.49 3.04
CA ILE A 75 7.99 -1.00 4.28
C ILE A 75 9.39 -0.44 4.00
N LEU A 76 10.19 -1.18 3.24
CA LEU A 76 11.54 -0.74 2.88
C LEU A 76 11.51 0.59 2.11
N LYS A 77 10.57 0.73 1.18
CA LYS A 77 10.41 1.95 0.41
C LYS A 77 10.09 3.15 1.31
N LEU A 78 9.18 2.97 2.26
CA LEU A 78 8.83 4.02 3.23
C LEU A 78 10.03 4.41 4.10
N CYS A 79 10.79 3.43 4.55
CA CYS A 79 11.98 3.68 5.36
C CYS A 79 13.07 4.38 4.57
N LEU A 80 13.26 4.01 3.31
CA LEU A 80 14.20 4.68 2.41
C LEU A 80 13.79 6.13 2.20
N PHE A 81 12.52 6.38 1.97
CA PHE A 81 12.00 7.73 1.83
C PHE A 81 12.33 8.57 3.07
N GLU A 82 12.13 8.00 4.25
CA GLU A 82 12.42 8.71 5.50
C GLU A 82 13.90 9.10 5.61
N GLN A 83 14.80 8.26 5.15
CA GLN A 83 16.23 8.55 5.17
C GLN A 83 16.57 9.80 4.33
N PHE A 84 15.85 10.01 3.24
CA PHE A 84 16.06 11.16 2.36
C PHE A 84 15.29 12.40 2.78
N ARG A 85 14.13 12.24 3.43
CA ARG A 85 13.23 13.36 3.72
C ARG A 85 13.12 13.72 5.20
N GLY A 86 13.57 12.85 6.08
CA GLY A 86 13.57 13.13 7.51
C GLY A 86 12.50 12.38 8.29
N SER A 87 12.66 12.34 9.61
CA SER A 87 11.82 11.55 10.49
C SER A 87 10.48 12.19 10.85
N SER A 88 10.24 13.42 10.41
CA SER A 88 8.97 14.10 10.68
C SER A 88 7.81 13.57 9.83
N TRP A 89 8.11 12.77 8.80
CA TRP A 89 7.10 12.26 7.88
C TRP A 89 6.34 11.09 8.47
N ARG A 90 5.03 11.10 8.27
CA ARG A 90 4.19 9.94 8.59
C ARG A 90 4.40 8.89 7.51
N LYS A 91 4.72 7.66 7.91
CA LYS A 91 4.86 6.53 7.00
C LYS A 91 3.62 5.66 7.16
N ILE A 92 2.87 5.49 6.10
CA ILE A 92 1.55 4.85 6.14
C ILE A 92 1.52 3.63 5.22
N LEU A 93 1.09 2.48 5.77
CA LEU A 93 0.67 1.32 5.00
C LEU A 93 -0.83 1.25 5.06
N CYS A 94 -1.48 1.25 3.91
CA CYS A 94 -2.92 1.18 3.81
C CYS A 94 -3.36 -0.12 3.17
N PHE A 95 -4.24 -0.86 3.83
CA PHE A 95 -4.74 -2.14 3.36
C PHE A 95 -6.22 -2.04 3.03
N ALA A 96 -6.64 -2.78 1.99
CA ALA A 96 -8.05 -2.91 1.63
C ALA A 96 -8.70 -4.13 2.30
N CYS A 97 -7.96 -4.85 3.14
CA CYS A 97 -8.43 -6.09 3.75
C CYS A 97 -7.98 -6.16 5.21
N PRO A 98 -8.93 -6.30 6.16
CA PRO A 98 -8.57 -6.41 7.58
C PRO A 98 -7.69 -7.62 7.91
N GLU A 99 -7.85 -8.73 7.18
CA GLU A 99 -7.05 -9.93 7.41
C GLU A 99 -5.56 -9.68 7.18
N VAL A 100 -5.24 -8.94 6.12
CA VAL A 100 -3.85 -8.61 5.82
C VAL A 100 -3.28 -7.68 6.89
N ALA A 101 -4.07 -6.69 7.30
CA ALA A 101 -3.65 -5.76 8.35
C ALA A 101 -3.35 -6.50 9.66
N LYS A 102 -4.16 -7.48 10.03
CA LYS A 102 -3.92 -8.28 11.23
C LYS A 102 -2.60 -9.02 11.17
N MET A 103 -2.22 -9.50 10.00
CA MET A 103 -0.97 -10.25 9.83
C MET A 103 0.27 -9.38 10.06
N VAL A 104 0.17 -8.07 9.78
CA VAL A 104 1.27 -7.15 10.03
C VAL A 104 1.16 -6.43 11.38
N GLN A 105 0.15 -6.75 12.16
CA GLN A 105 -0.04 -6.19 13.52
C GLN A 105 0.09 -7.25 14.61
N GLY A 106 0.49 -8.46 14.24
CA GLY A 106 0.60 -9.60 15.16
C GLY A 106 2.02 -9.81 15.67
N LYS A 107 2.50 -11.05 15.52
CA LYS A 107 3.79 -11.48 16.06
C LYS A 107 4.84 -11.81 14.99
N SER A 108 4.53 -11.55 13.71
CA SER A 108 5.47 -11.84 12.62
C SER A 108 6.62 -10.84 12.61
N TRP A 109 7.69 -11.17 11.87
CA TRP A 109 8.79 -10.23 11.71
C TRP A 109 8.36 -8.96 10.97
N LEU A 110 7.36 -9.06 10.08
CA LEU A 110 6.79 -7.88 9.42
C LEU A 110 6.11 -6.97 10.45
N SER A 111 5.41 -7.55 11.42
CA SER A 111 4.79 -6.78 12.50
C SER A 111 5.84 -6.08 13.35
N ALA A 112 6.94 -6.76 13.64
CA ALA A 112 8.06 -6.16 14.37
C ALA A 112 8.65 -4.98 13.61
N ALA A 113 8.82 -5.11 12.29
CA ALA A 113 9.33 -4.03 11.44
C ALA A 113 8.40 -2.82 11.45
N VAL A 114 7.10 -3.05 11.30
CA VAL A 114 6.09 -1.99 11.33
C VAL A 114 6.18 -1.20 12.64
N LYS A 115 6.26 -1.89 13.76
CA LYS A 115 6.34 -1.24 15.07
C LYS A 115 7.67 -0.50 15.27
N LEU A 116 8.77 -1.17 14.95
CA LEU A 116 10.11 -0.61 15.18
C LEU A 116 10.36 0.62 14.32
N PHE A 117 9.90 0.60 13.07
CA PHE A 117 10.12 1.70 12.13
C PHE A 117 9.03 2.77 12.19
N GLY A 118 8.06 2.61 13.08
CA GLY A 118 7.02 3.62 13.27
C GLY A 118 6.10 3.78 12.06
N VAL A 119 5.75 2.67 11.41
CA VAL A 119 4.84 2.69 10.27
C VAL A 119 3.41 2.59 10.77
N GLU A 120 2.55 3.54 10.33
CA GLU A 120 1.12 3.51 10.65
C GLU A 120 0.43 2.50 9.74
N VAL A 121 -0.49 1.74 10.30
CA VAL A 121 -1.29 0.78 9.54
C VAL A 121 -2.74 1.25 9.54
N HIS A 122 -3.30 1.40 8.35
CA HIS A 122 -4.70 1.78 8.18
C HIS A 122 -5.42 0.77 7.30
N VAL A 123 -6.69 0.56 7.57
CA VAL A 123 -7.55 -0.33 6.77
C VAL A 123 -8.70 0.48 6.22
N ILE A 124 -8.92 0.38 4.92
CA ILE A 124 -10.07 0.97 4.26
C ILE A 124 -11.00 -0.16 3.83
N SER A 125 -12.21 -0.17 4.37
CA SER A 125 -13.19 -1.19 4.02
C SER A 125 -13.76 -0.92 2.63
N LEU A 126 -13.73 -1.93 1.78
CA LEU A 126 -14.31 -1.83 0.44
C LEU A 126 -15.81 -2.12 0.51
N THR A 127 -16.57 -1.52 -0.41
CA THR A 127 -17.97 -1.88 -0.62
C THR A 127 -18.02 -3.30 -1.19
N GLU A 128 -19.17 -3.94 -1.12
CA GLU A 128 -19.35 -5.27 -1.67
C GLU A 128 -19.00 -5.31 -3.17
N SER A 129 -19.44 -4.31 -3.93
CA SER A 129 -19.14 -4.20 -5.35
C SER A 129 -17.64 -4.08 -5.61
N GLU A 130 -16.94 -3.24 -4.85
CA GLU A 130 -15.49 -3.06 -4.98
C GLU A 130 -14.74 -4.34 -4.63
N ARG A 131 -15.16 -5.00 -3.56
CA ARG A 131 -14.58 -6.27 -3.13
C ARG A 131 -14.71 -7.33 -4.21
N MET A 132 -15.88 -7.45 -4.82
CA MET A 132 -16.14 -8.42 -5.88
C MET A 132 -15.25 -8.16 -7.10
N LYS A 133 -15.13 -6.91 -7.51
CA LYS A 133 -14.26 -6.53 -8.63
C LYS A 133 -12.81 -6.88 -8.37
N LEU A 134 -12.33 -6.63 -7.16
CA LEU A 134 -10.95 -6.91 -6.79
C LEU A 134 -10.70 -8.42 -6.77
N LEU A 135 -11.63 -9.21 -6.24
CA LEU A 135 -11.53 -10.67 -6.22
C LEU A 135 -11.49 -11.24 -7.65
N GLU A 136 -12.32 -10.70 -8.55
CA GLU A 136 -12.31 -11.11 -9.95
C GLU A 136 -10.97 -10.79 -10.63
N ALA A 137 -10.43 -9.61 -10.37
CA ALA A 137 -9.13 -9.22 -10.91
C ALA A 137 -8.01 -10.14 -10.41
N GLN A 138 -8.02 -10.50 -9.13
CA GLN A 138 -7.05 -11.42 -8.55
C GLN A 138 -7.15 -12.81 -9.19
N ALA A 139 -8.37 -13.31 -9.41
CA ALA A 139 -8.59 -14.60 -10.04
C ALA A 139 -8.06 -14.61 -11.47
N ARG A 140 -8.28 -13.55 -12.24
CA ARG A 140 -7.76 -13.44 -13.61
C ARG A 140 -6.23 -13.44 -13.63
N GLN A 141 -5.58 -12.76 -12.70
CA GLN A 141 -4.12 -12.75 -12.62
C GLN A 141 -3.56 -14.14 -12.32
N VAL A 142 -4.20 -14.89 -11.44
CA VAL A 142 -3.79 -16.25 -11.13
C VAL A 142 -3.87 -17.14 -12.37
N MET A 143 -4.96 -17.02 -13.15
CA MET A 143 -5.13 -17.79 -14.37
C MET A 143 -4.07 -17.46 -15.42
N VAL A 144 -3.70 -16.21 -15.54
CA VAL A 144 -2.69 -15.75 -16.51
C VAL A 144 -1.29 -16.21 -16.11
N ASN A 145 -0.99 -16.21 -14.81
CA ASN A 145 0.34 -16.52 -14.31
C ASN A 145 0.60 -18.01 -14.12
N LYS A 146 -0.36 -18.85 -14.47
CA LYS A 146 -0.16 -20.29 -14.55
C LYS A 146 0.43 -20.68 -15.91
#